data_af0896eec3fb70e6e5c18d5bf44d86f1
#
_entry.id   af0896eec3fb70e6e5c18d5bf44d86f1
#
_cell.length_a   1.000
_cell.length_b   1.000
_cell.length_c   1.000
_cell.angle_alpha   90.00
_cell.angle_beta   90.00
_cell.angle_gamma   90.00
#
_symmetry.space_group_name_H-M   'P 1'
#
loop_
_entity.id
_entity.type
_entity.pdbx_description
1 polymer ?
#
loop_
_entity_poly.entity_id
_entity_poly.type
_entity_poly.pdbx_seq_one_letter_code
_entity_poly.pdbx_strand_id
1 'polypeptide(L)'
;MSSIPLSSDTIAIMKSVQKYLYQFGCPILMFIGTISCIINLIVFTQKILRKNPCSIYFIAYNVANFIYIYSSLLALTLSVGYSIDASVYNLIICRLRLYTVTLFNILSPFYIILASIDRILITSSNALTRQRSTRRLAYLCIIIGTLFWALFHIHALIASSITQLAPNTFLCYFQPGVHLIFVSYYALIKETSSLSLMIICGLWSIKNIRSMGRVRMIVNTSVSKTTTGGNIQSNSSKDQQLMFMLLMDIIIYASFSFVFVIYLMYQQTTQNYIKNAERIQIETCIRNICLFSAGIPFCTSCYANLIVSKTFRSEAKKAISWKRILCIN
;
A
#
# COMPACT_ATOMS: atom_id res chain seq x y z
N MET A 1 -4.02 29.25 -25.86
CA MET A 1 -4.93 29.36 -24.70
C MET A 1 -4.28 30.34 -23.73
N SER A 2 -4.79 31.56 -23.63
CA SER A 2 -4.33 32.57 -22.68
C SER A 2 -4.67 32.10 -21.27
N SER A 3 -3.65 31.78 -20.48
CA SER A 3 -3.81 31.46 -19.07
C SER A 3 -4.30 32.75 -18.36
N ILE A 4 -5.52 32.69 -17.84
CA ILE A 4 -6.01 33.69 -16.88
C ILE A 4 -5.03 33.68 -15.71
N PRO A 5 -4.37 34.77 -15.35
CA PRO A 5 -3.48 34.77 -14.17
C PRO A 5 -4.32 34.47 -12.94
N LEU A 6 -3.98 33.37 -12.28
CA LEU A 6 -4.62 33.01 -11.01
C LEU A 6 -4.24 34.09 -9.98
N SER A 7 -5.19 34.63 -9.24
CA SER A 7 -4.88 35.71 -8.31
C SER A 7 -3.84 35.25 -7.25
N SER A 8 -2.95 36.15 -6.87
CA SER A 8 -1.94 35.93 -5.81
C SER A 8 -2.55 35.27 -4.55
N ASP A 9 -3.80 35.62 -4.26
CA ASP A 9 -4.57 35.10 -3.11
C ASP A 9 -4.88 33.62 -3.23
N THR A 10 -5.20 33.13 -4.45
CA THR A 10 -5.49 31.70 -4.69
C THR A 10 -4.25 30.84 -4.44
N ILE A 11 -3.08 31.29 -4.87
CA ILE A 11 -1.81 30.57 -4.63
C ILE A 11 -1.48 30.56 -3.14
N ALA A 12 -1.70 31.66 -2.42
CA ALA A 12 -1.51 31.73 -0.97
C ALA A 12 -2.44 30.77 -0.22
N ILE A 13 -3.71 30.67 -0.63
CA ILE A 13 -4.68 29.73 -0.08
C ILE A 13 -4.21 28.27 -0.34
N MET A 14 -3.80 27.95 -1.56
CA MET A 14 -3.33 26.58 -1.89
C MET A 14 -2.11 26.18 -1.06
N LYS A 15 -1.14 27.07 -0.85
CA LYS A 15 0.02 26.83 0.02
C LYS A 15 -0.39 26.60 1.47
N SER A 16 -1.34 27.38 1.98
CA SER A 16 -1.86 27.27 3.33
C SER A 16 -2.59 25.93 3.51
N VAL A 17 -3.46 25.55 2.60
CA VAL A 17 -4.16 24.27 2.60
C VAL A 17 -3.16 23.11 2.61
N GLN A 18 -2.15 23.13 1.73
CA GLN A 18 -1.10 22.13 1.69
C GLN A 18 -0.36 22.05 3.03
N LYS A 19 0.07 23.18 3.59
CA LYS A 19 0.77 23.24 4.87
C LYS A 19 -0.06 22.61 5.98
N TYR A 20 -1.31 23.02 6.15
CA TYR A 20 -2.19 22.48 7.18
C TYR A 20 -2.52 21.01 6.98
N LEU A 21 -2.69 20.56 5.74
CA LEU A 21 -2.88 19.14 5.42
C LEU A 21 -1.71 18.29 5.93
N TYR A 22 -0.48 18.75 5.73
CA TYR A 22 0.70 18.02 6.19
C TYR A 22 1.01 18.25 7.67
N GLN A 23 0.68 19.40 8.22
CA GLN A 23 0.92 19.72 9.62
C GLN A 23 -0.04 18.97 10.57
N PHE A 24 -1.30 18.79 10.17
CA PHE A 24 -2.33 18.15 10.99
C PHE A 24 -2.85 16.85 10.40
N GLY A 25 -3.15 16.81 9.12
CA GLY A 25 -3.72 15.62 8.45
C GLY A 25 -2.75 14.45 8.43
N CYS A 26 -1.47 14.67 8.12
CA CYS A 26 -0.47 13.61 8.11
C CYS A 26 -0.22 12.97 9.49
N PRO A 27 -0.01 13.70 10.59
CA PRO A 27 0.12 13.09 11.93
C PRO A 27 -1.10 12.27 12.33
N ILE A 28 -2.32 12.75 12.03
CA ILE A 28 -3.55 11.99 12.27
C ILE A 28 -3.53 10.69 11.45
N LEU A 29 -3.19 10.78 10.16
CA LEU A 29 -3.10 9.62 9.30
C LEU A 29 -2.03 8.62 9.76
N MET A 30 -0.88 9.10 10.23
CA MET A 30 0.18 8.27 10.81
C MET A 30 -0.28 7.56 12.08
N PHE A 31 -0.99 8.23 12.97
CA PHE A 31 -1.54 7.65 14.19
C PHE A 31 -2.55 6.53 13.87
N ILE A 32 -3.50 6.82 12.97
CA ILE A 32 -4.48 5.85 12.46
C ILE A 32 -3.76 4.66 11.82
N GLY A 33 -2.78 4.91 10.97
CA GLY A 33 -2.00 3.88 10.27
C GLY A 33 -1.18 3.00 11.22
N THR A 34 -0.56 3.60 12.23
CA THR A 34 0.19 2.85 13.25
C THR A 34 -0.71 1.88 14.00
N ILE A 35 -1.86 2.34 14.46
CA ILE A 35 -2.87 1.50 15.12
C ILE A 35 -3.33 0.39 14.17
N SER A 36 -3.61 0.74 12.90
CA SER A 36 -4.01 -0.21 11.87
C SER A 36 -2.98 -1.33 11.69
N CYS A 37 -1.71 -0.99 11.52
CA CYS A 37 -0.63 -1.97 11.35
C CYS A 37 -0.46 -2.86 12.59
N ILE A 38 -0.49 -2.28 13.79
CA ILE A 38 -0.32 -3.04 15.04
C ILE A 38 -1.47 -4.05 15.23
N ILE A 39 -2.73 -3.63 15.05
CA ILE A 39 -3.89 -4.53 15.19
C ILE A 39 -3.83 -5.63 14.13
N ASN A 40 -3.54 -5.31 12.87
CA ASN A 40 -3.40 -6.30 11.81
C ASN A 40 -2.30 -7.33 12.15
N LEU A 41 -1.13 -6.88 12.59
CA LEU A 41 -0.03 -7.76 12.96
C LEU A 41 -0.41 -8.69 14.13
N ILE A 42 -1.05 -8.16 15.17
CA ILE A 42 -1.51 -8.95 16.31
C ILE A 42 -2.51 -10.02 15.86
N VAL A 43 -3.46 -9.67 14.99
CA VAL A 43 -4.52 -10.59 14.56
C VAL A 43 -3.97 -11.65 13.59
N PHE A 44 -3.18 -11.26 12.58
CA PHE A 44 -2.65 -12.23 11.60
C PHE A 44 -1.57 -13.16 12.18
N THR A 45 -0.91 -12.80 13.29
CA THR A 45 0.04 -13.67 14.00
C THR A 45 -0.64 -14.70 14.90
N GLN A 46 -1.96 -14.60 15.14
CA GLN A 46 -2.70 -15.59 15.94
C GLN A 46 -2.61 -16.98 15.32
N LYS A 47 -2.49 -18.02 16.16
CA LYS A 47 -2.28 -19.43 15.74
C LYS A 47 -3.31 -19.91 14.70
N ILE A 48 -4.55 -19.42 14.77
CA ILE A 48 -5.66 -19.81 13.87
C ILE A 48 -5.44 -19.24 12.46
N LEU A 49 -5.10 -17.97 12.34
CA LEU A 49 -4.93 -17.28 11.06
C LEU A 49 -3.57 -17.55 10.42
N ARG A 50 -2.51 -17.64 11.23
CA ARG A 50 -1.14 -17.92 10.78
C ARG A 50 -0.98 -19.27 10.05
N LYS A 51 -1.92 -20.22 10.23
CA LYS A 51 -1.94 -21.47 9.46
C LYS A 51 -2.22 -21.28 7.97
N ASN A 52 -2.88 -20.17 7.59
CA ASN A 52 -3.21 -19.87 6.21
C ASN A 52 -2.05 -19.12 5.51
N PRO A 53 -1.57 -19.57 4.34
CA PRO A 53 -0.50 -18.91 3.59
C PRO A 53 -0.77 -17.43 3.31
N CYS A 54 -2.03 -17.06 2.99
CA CYS A 54 -2.42 -15.69 2.74
C CYS A 54 -2.14 -14.74 3.92
N SER A 55 -2.29 -15.22 5.16
CA SER A 55 -2.00 -14.41 6.35
C SER A 55 -0.52 -14.02 6.46
N ILE A 56 0.38 -14.84 5.91
CA ILE A 56 1.83 -14.54 5.89
C ILE A 56 2.10 -13.33 4.98
N TYR A 57 1.43 -13.25 3.83
CA TYR A 57 1.52 -12.07 2.95
C TYR A 57 0.94 -10.82 3.62
N PHE A 58 -0.18 -10.94 4.35
CA PHE A 58 -0.75 -9.83 5.12
C PHE A 58 0.19 -9.35 6.24
N ILE A 59 0.93 -10.24 6.89
CA ILE A 59 1.95 -9.85 7.88
C ILE A 59 3.06 -9.04 7.19
N ALA A 60 3.60 -9.53 6.06
CA ALA A 60 4.64 -8.83 5.30
C ALA A 60 4.14 -7.46 4.79
N TYR A 61 2.91 -7.40 4.29
CA TYR A 61 2.24 -6.18 3.86
C TYR A 61 2.15 -5.14 4.98
N ASN A 62 1.69 -5.54 6.18
CA ASN A 62 1.56 -4.61 7.31
C ASN A 62 2.91 -4.15 7.87
N VAL A 63 3.95 -4.99 7.83
CA VAL A 63 5.32 -4.58 8.15
C VAL A 63 5.83 -3.54 7.14
N ALA A 64 5.61 -3.78 5.85
CA ALA A 64 5.98 -2.83 4.80
C ALA A 64 5.25 -1.48 4.96
N ASN A 65 3.94 -1.52 5.24
CA ASN A 65 3.15 -0.31 5.50
C ASN A 65 3.67 0.47 6.70
N PHE A 66 3.98 -0.22 7.80
CA PHE A 66 4.50 0.42 9.00
C PHE A 66 5.80 1.18 8.71
N ILE A 67 6.75 0.55 8.00
CA ILE A 67 8.01 1.20 7.63
C ILE A 67 7.77 2.36 6.65
N TYR A 68 6.85 2.20 5.68
CA TYR A 68 6.49 3.27 4.74
C TYR A 68 5.91 4.49 5.45
N ILE A 69 5.01 4.31 6.42
CA ILE A 69 4.42 5.39 7.21
C ILE A 69 5.52 6.25 7.84
N TYR A 70 6.50 5.64 8.49
CA TYR A 70 7.55 6.38 9.17
C TYR A 70 8.66 6.89 8.26
N SER A 71 8.92 6.26 7.13
CA SER A 71 9.93 6.75 6.18
C SER A 71 9.38 7.82 5.22
N SER A 72 8.11 7.74 4.83
CA SER A 72 7.50 8.65 3.86
C SER A 72 6.64 9.73 4.52
N LEU A 73 5.59 9.35 5.25
CA LEU A 73 4.64 10.33 5.80
C LEU A 73 5.26 11.20 6.88
N LEU A 74 6.10 10.65 7.77
CA LEU A 74 6.80 11.45 8.78
C LEU A 74 7.74 12.46 8.11
N ALA A 75 8.49 12.02 7.11
CA ALA A 75 9.40 12.91 6.41
C ALA A 75 8.66 14.03 5.66
N LEU A 76 7.53 13.72 5.02
CA LEU A 76 6.68 14.73 4.37
C LEU A 76 6.02 15.67 5.38
N THR A 77 5.60 15.17 6.54
CA THR A 77 5.08 15.98 7.63
C THR A 77 6.10 17.02 8.08
N LEU A 78 7.33 16.59 8.32
CA LEU A 78 8.40 17.48 8.77
C LEU A 78 8.80 18.49 7.67
N SER A 79 8.99 18.03 6.43
CA SER A 79 9.49 18.89 5.35
C SER A 79 8.42 19.86 4.83
N VAL A 80 7.19 19.41 4.59
CA VAL A 80 6.11 20.24 4.01
C VAL A 80 5.29 20.93 5.08
N GLY A 81 5.00 20.26 6.21
CA GLY A 81 4.19 20.80 7.31
C GLY A 81 4.95 21.78 8.19
N TYR A 82 6.17 21.43 8.57
CA TYR A 82 6.96 22.19 9.55
C TYR A 82 8.19 22.87 8.94
N SER A 83 8.47 22.66 7.66
CA SER A 83 9.68 23.18 6.96
C SER A 83 10.99 22.72 7.59
N ILE A 84 10.98 21.53 8.22
CA ILE A 84 12.15 20.89 8.84
C ILE A 84 12.50 19.67 8.00
N ASP A 85 13.64 19.70 7.29
CA ASP A 85 14.10 18.56 6.50
C ASP A 85 15.53 18.19 6.87
N ALA A 86 15.68 17.17 7.73
CA ALA A 86 16.98 16.66 8.14
C ALA A 86 17.76 16.04 6.96
N SER A 87 17.09 15.62 5.89
CA SER A 87 17.74 14.98 4.74
C SER A 87 18.52 15.95 3.87
N VAL A 88 18.28 17.25 3.99
CA VAL A 88 19.05 18.27 3.23
C VAL A 88 20.40 18.62 3.89
N TYR A 89 20.60 18.24 5.14
CA TYR A 89 21.86 18.49 5.88
C TYR A 89 22.81 17.28 5.87
N ASN A 90 22.27 16.08 5.59
CA ASN A 90 23.08 14.86 5.64
C ASN A 90 22.78 13.95 4.44
N LEU A 91 23.80 13.72 3.60
CA LEU A 91 23.67 12.90 2.39
C LEU A 91 23.31 11.45 2.69
N ILE A 92 23.77 10.88 3.81
CA ILE A 92 23.45 9.50 4.20
C ILE A 92 21.96 9.40 4.53
N ILE A 93 21.43 10.36 5.31
CA ILE A 93 20.00 10.42 5.65
C ILE A 93 19.17 10.60 4.38
N CYS A 94 19.60 11.48 3.45
CA CYS A 94 18.97 11.68 2.15
C CYS A 94 18.84 10.37 1.36
N ARG A 95 19.94 9.66 1.19
CA ARG A 95 20.01 8.39 0.45
C ARG A 95 19.19 7.29 1.10
N LEU A 96 19.31 7.09 2.40
CA LEU A 96 18.54 6.10 3.14
C LEU A 96 17.03 6.37 3.09
N ARG A 97 16.63 7.64 3.22
CA ARG A 97 15.21 8.05 3.11
C ARG A 97 14.66 7.68 1.74
N LEU A 98 15.30 8.11 0.66
CA LEU A 98 14.84 7.85 -0.70
C LEU A 98 14.79 6.35 -1.02
N TYR A 99 15.82 5.61 -0.60
CA TYR A 99 15.85 4.15 -0.73
C TYR A 99 14.70 3.49 0.01
N THR A 100 14.49 3.84 1.28
CA THR A 100 13.45 3.23 2.11
C THR A 100 12.05 3.55 1.57
N VAL A 101 11.81 4.80 1.20
CA VAL A 101 10.53 5.22 0.63
C VAL A 101 10.22 4.48 -0.66
N THR A 102 11.17 4.42 -1.61
CA THR A 102 10.95 3.74 -2.90
C THR A 102 10.78 2.24 -2.74
N LEU A 103 11.57 1.60 -1.87
CA LEU A 103 11.49 0.17 -1.59
C LEU A 103 10.14 -0.21 -0.95
N PHE A 104 9.74 0.44 0.12
CA PHE A 104 8.50 0.05 0.82
C PHE A 104 7.23 0.49 0.09
N ASN A 105 7.33 1.51 -0.78
CA ASN A 105 6.26 1.88 -1.70
C ASN A 105 5.95 0.78 -2.73
N ILE A 106 6.92 -0.01 -3.17
CA ILE A 106 6.66 -1.16 -4.08
C ILE A 106 6.37 -2.45 -3.32
N LEU A 107 7.02 -2.69 -2.17
CA LEU A 107 6.83 -3.94 -1.42
C LEU A 107 5.40 -4.11 -0.92
N SER A 108 4.74 -3.03 -0.51
CA SER A 108 3.37 -3.07 -0.02
C SER A 108 2.39 -3.61 -1.09
N PRO A 109 2.19 -2.98 -2.26
CA PRO A 109 1.33 -3.52 -3.30
C PRO A 109 1.81 -4.89 -3.83
N PHE A 110 3.11 -5.15 -3.86
CA PHE A 110 3.67 -6.45 -4.25
C PHE A 110 3.17 -7.58 -3.36
N TYR A 111 3.13 -7.41 -2.03
CA TYR A 111 2.62 -8.44 -1.13
C TYR A 111 1.11 -8.65 -1.26
N ILE A 112 0.33 -7.61 -1.56
CA ILE A 112 -1.10 -7.75 -1.87
C ILE A 112 -1.31 -8.53 -3.18
N ILE A 113 -0.48 -8.30 -4.20
CA ILE A 113 -0.53 -9.06 -5.45
C ILE A 113 -0.20 -10.53 -5.19
N LEU A 114 0.84 -10.84 -4.42
CA LEU A 114 1.18 -12.21 -4.04
C LEU A 114 0.06 -12.89 -3.25
N ALA A 115 -0.57 -12.18 -2.31
CA ALA A 115 -1.74 -12.67 -1.58
C ALA A 115 -2.91 -12.97 -2.52
N SER A 116 -3.11 -12.13 -3.55
CA SER A 116 -4.15 -12.33 -4.57
C SER A 116 -3.88 -13.57 -5.43
N ILE A 117 -2.64 -13.78 -5.82
CA ILE A 117 -2.22 -14.98 -6.57
C ILE A 117 -2.43 -16.23 -5.71
N ASP A 118 -2.07 -16.20 -4.42
CA ASP A 118 -2.31 -17.30 -3.50
C ASP A 118 -3.81 -17.64 -3.40
N ARG A 119 -4.69 -16.63 -3.36
CA ARG A 119 -6.15 -16.84 -3.38
C ARG A 119 -6.64 -17.47 -4.69
N ILE A 120 -6.09 -17.05 -5.82
CA ILE A 120 -6.41 -17.66 -7.13
C ILE A 120 -6.01 -19.14 -7.12
N LEU A 121 -4.84 -19.49 -6.59
CA LEU A 121 -4.37 -20.87 -6.50
C LEU A 121 -5.30 -21.74 -5.64
N ILE A 122 -5.66 -21.27 -4.44
CA ILE A 122 -6.54 -22.01 -3.52
C ILE A 122 -7.96 -22.17 -4.08
N THR A 123 -8.46 -21.17 -4.81
CA THR A 123 -9.82 -21.20 -5.38
C THR A 123 -9.90 -21.87 -6.74
N SER A 124 -8.77 -22.37 -7.27
CA SER A 124 -8.72 -23.10 -8.54
C SER A 124 -9.54 -24.39 -8.47
N SER A 125 -10.24 -24.71 -9.55
CA SER A 125 -10.95 -25.97 -9.73
C SER A 125 -10.01 -27.18 -9.83
N ASN A 126 -8.75 -26.97 -10.28
CA ASN A 126 -7.74 -28.02 -10.41
C ASN A 126 -7.12 -28.32 -9.03
N ALA A 127 -7.23 -29.58 -8.57
CA ALA A 127 -6.69 -30.03 -7.29
C ALA A 127 -5.17 -29.88 -7.17
N LEU A 128 -4.42 -30.11 -8.26
CA LEU A 128 -2.97 -29.97 -8.28
C LEU A 128 -2.54 -28.50 -8.10
N THR A 129 -3.25 -27.56 -8.72
CA THR A 129 -3.01 -26.13 -8.57
C THR A 129 -3.28 -25.68 -7.12
N ARG A 130 -4.35 -26.18 -6.52
CA ARG A 130 -4.72 -25.86 -5.14
C ARG A 130 -3.68 -26.36 -4.10
N GLN A 131 -3.05 -27.49 -4.35
CA GLN A 131 -1.99 -28.04 -3.48
C GLN A 131 -0.71 -27.18 -3.49
N ARG A 132 -0.48 -26.37 -4.52
CA ARG A 132 0.70 -25.49 -4.61
C ARG A 132 0.70 -24.35 -3.60
N SER A 133 -0.46 -23.91 -3.11
CA SER A 133 -0.53 -22.89 -2.06
C SER A 133 -0.07 -23.46 -0.71
N THR A 134 1.20 -23.25 -0.39
CA THR A 134 1.83 -23.71 0.84
C THR A 134 2.51 -22.57 1.58
N ARG A 135 2.64 -22.70 2.91
CA ARG A 135 3.37 -21.71 3.71
C ARG A 135 4.85 -21.58 3.30
N ARG A 136 5.47 -22.69 2.87
CA ARG A 136 6.87 -22.67 2.38
C ARG A 136 7.00 -21.81 1.13
N LEU A 137 6.06 -21.95 0.19
CA LEU A 137 6.01 -21.14 -1.02
C LEU A 137 5.79 -19.65 -0.67
N ALA A 138 4.90 -19.35 0.28
CA ALA A 138 4.65 -17.98 0.70
C ALA A 138 5.92 -17.30 1.25
N TYR A 139 6.64 -17.96 2.17
CA TYR A 139 7.92 -17.43 2.68
C TYR A 139 8.97 -17.27 1.57
N LEU A 140 9.09 -18.24 0.67
CA LEU A 140 10.03 -18.18 -0.44
C LEU A 140 9.73 -16.99 -1.37
N CYS A 141 8.47 -16.79 -1.76
CA CYS A 141 8.06 -15.67 -2.60
C CYS A 141 8.32 -14.32 -1.93
N ILE A 142 8.06 -14.20 -0.61
CA ILE A 142 8.34 -12.98 0.15
C ILE A 142 9.85 -12.70 0.17
N ILE A 143 10.66 -13.70 0.54
CA ILE A 143 12.11 -13.52 0.66
C ILE A 143 12.73 -13.16 -0.70
N ILE A 144 12.45 -13.96 -1.74
CA ILE A 144 13.01 -13.70 -3.08
C ILE A 144 12.54 -12.37 -3.62
N GLY A 145 11.24 -12.06 -3.51
CA GLY A 145 10.69 -10.80 -3.99
C GLY A 145 11.23 -9.59 -3.23
N THR A 146 11.38 -9.69 -1.89
CA THR A 146 11.98 -8.63 -1.08
C THR A 146 13.44 -8.38 -1.48
N LEU A 147 14.23 -9.44 -1.63
CA LEU A 147 15.63 -9.34 -2.06
C LEU A 147 15.75 -8.74 -3.45
N PHE A 148 14.91 -9.19 -4.40
CA PHE A 148 14.88 -8.63 -5.74
C PHE A 148 14.61 -7.12 -5.73
N TRP A 149 13.56 -6.67 -5.03
CA TRP A 149 13.22 -5.25 -4.96
C TRP A 149 14.25 -4.44 -4.18
N ALA A 150 14.84 -5.00 -3.12
CA ALA A 150 15.90 -4.36 -2.36
C ALA A 150 17.15 -4.12 -3.24
N LEU A 151 17.56 -5.12 -4.01
CA LEU A 151 18.68 -4.99 -4.95
C LEU A 151 18.36 -4.02 -6.09
N PHE A 152 17.15 -4.11 -6.65
CA PHE A 152 16.74 -3.22 -7.72
C PHE A 152 16.78 -1.74 -7.30
N HIS A 153 16.36 -1.40 -6.07
CA HIS A 153 16.33 -0.02 -5.59
C HIS A 153 17.67 0.50 -5.08
N ILE A 154 18.77 -0.28 -5.12
CA ILE A 154 20.11 0.21 -4.74
C ILE A 154 20.49 1.48 -5.52
N HIS A 155 19.98 1.66 -6.75
CA HIS A 155 20.19 2.90 -7.50
C HIS A 155 19.78 4.17 -6.73
N ALA A 156 18.79 4.09 -5.83
CA ALA A 156 18.35 5.22 -5.00
C ALA A 156 19.43 5.60 -3.94
N LEU A 157 20.24 4.63 -3.48
CA LEU A 157 21.37 4.92 -2.58
C LEU A 157 22.55 5.57 -3.31
N ILE A 158 22.75 5.22 -4.58
CA ILE A 158 23.91 5.68 -5.36
C ILE A 158 23.62 7.03 -6.01
N ALA A 159 22.48 7.14 -6.68
CA ALA A 159 22.14 8.25 -7.56
C ALA A 159 21.20 9.28 -6.91
N SER A 160 21.34 9.48 -5.59
CA SER A 160 20.65 10.55 -4.85
C SER A 160 21.68 11.58 -4.37
N SER A 161 21.30 12.85 -4.47
CA SER A 161 22.15 13.97 -4.06
C SER A 161 21.32 15.09 -3.42
N ILE A 162 22.03 15.97 -2.71
CA ILE A 162 21.48 17.21 -2.20
C ILE A 162 21.81 18.29 -3.24
N THR A 163 20.78 18.84 -3.89
CA THR A 163 20.92 19.91 -4.90
C THR A 163 20.43 21.23 -4.34
N GLN A 164 21.15 22.30 -4.65
CA GLN A 164 20.73 23.65 -4.32
C GLN A 164 19.77 24.17 -5.41
N LEU A 165 18.54 24.47 -5.02
CA LEU A 165 17.49 25.01 -5.93
C LEU A 165 17.50 26.53 -6.00
N ALA A 166 17.83 27.20 -4.87
CA ALA A 166 17.93 28.65 -4.76
C ALA A 166 18.91 28.99 -3.63
N PRO A 167 19.33 30.26 -3.48
CA PRO A 167 20.16 30.67 -2.34
C PRO A 167 19.53 30.20 -1.02
N ASN A 168 20.27 29.42 -0.24
CA ASN A 168 19.85 28.82 1.04
C ASN A 168 18.69 27.81 0.97
N THR A 169 18.33 27.31 -0.21
CA THR A 169 17.27 26.28 -0.37
C THR A 169 17.87 25.02 -0.96
N PHE A 170 17.95 23.96 -0.17
CA PHE A 170 18.46 22.66 -0.58
C PHE A 170 17.32 21.65 -0.71
N LEU A 171 17.48 20.70 -1.63
CA LEU A 171 16.54 19.60 -1.85
C LEU A 171 17.32 18.29 -1.92
N CYS A 172 16.91 17.33 -1.10
CA CYS A 172 17.33 15.94 -1.24
C CYS A 172 16.43 15.25 -2.28
N TYR A 173 17.01 14.90 -3.41
CA TYR A 173 16.29 14.22 -4.49
C TYR A 173 17.23 13.41 -5.38
N PHE A 174 16.67 12.74 -6.38
CA PHE A 174 17.45 12.03 -7.39
C PHE A 174 18.27 12.99 -8.25
N GLN A 175 19.46 12.58 -8.64
CA GLN A 175 20.36 13.39 -9.47
C GLN A 175 19.67 13.79 -10.78
N PRO A 176 19.75 15.08 -11.18
CA PRO A 176 19.19 15.53 -12.44
C PRO A 176 19.88 14.87 -13.63
N GLY A 177 19.18 14.74 -14.75
CA GLY A 177 19.64 14.10 -15.98
C GLY A 177 18.97 12.75 -16.23
N VAL A 178 19.66 11.83 -16.85
CA VAL A 178 19.11 10.54 -17.31
C VAL A 178 18.50 9.72 -16.17
N HIS A 179 19.09 9.77 -14.98
CA HIS A 179 18.58 9.03 -13.82
C HIS A 179 17.24 9.57 -13.33
N LEU A 180 17.05 10.87 -13.30
CA LEU A 180 15.75 11.47 -12.93
C LEU A 180 14.65 11.10 -13.93
N ILE A 181 14.98 11.08 -15.22
CA ILE A 181 14.07 10.65 -16.29
C ILE A 181 13.69 9.18 -16.07
N PHE A 182 14.68 8.30 -15.83
CA PHE A 182 14.45 6.89 -15.52
C PHE A 182 13.50 6.72 -14.33
N VAL A 183 13.75 7.39 -13.20
CA VAL A 183 12.91 7.29 -12.00
C VAL A 183 11.48 7.77 -12.27
N SER A 184 11.30 8.80 -13.07
CA SER A 184 9.99 9.34 -13.43
C SER A 184 9.17 8.34 -14.27
N TYR A 185 9.76 7.75 -15.30
CA TYR A 185 9.11 6.69 -16.09
C TYR A 185 8.89 5.42 -15.27
N TYR A 186 9.87 5.03 -14.44
CA TYR A 186 9.74 3.91 -13.53
C TYR A 186 8.56 4.08 -12.57
N ALA A 187 8.39 5.27 -11.96
CA ALA A 187 7.27 5.55 -11.08
C ALA A 187 5.92 5.38 -11.79
N LEU A 188 5.78 5.90 -13.01
CA LEU A 188 4.57 5.76 -13.80
C LEU A 188 4.28 4.29 -14.14
N ILE A 189 5.27 3.55 -14.64
CA ILE A 189 5.12 2.14 -15.01
C ILE A 189 4.79 1.30 -13.76
N LYS A 190 5.47 1.55 -12.65
CA LYS A 190 5.27 0.85 -11.38
C LYS A 190 3.84 1.04 -10.86
N GLU A 191 3.35 2.28 -10.78
CA GLU A 191 2.00 2.55 -10.28
C GLU A 191 0.94 1.95 -11.19
N THR A 192 1.09 2.13 -12.51
CA THR A 192 0.13 1.60 -13.51
C THR A 192 0.10 0.08 -13.52
N SER A 193 1.27 -0.57 -13.49
CA SER A 193 1.34 -2.04 -13.50
C SER A 193 0.82 -2.66 -12.20
N SER A 194 1.16 -2.08 -11.04
CA SER A 194 0.66 -2.57 -9.75
C SER A 194 -0.86 -2.47 -9.67
N LEU A 195 -1.43 -1.34 -10.09
CA LEU A 195 -2.86 -1.12 -10.13
C LEU A 195 -3.55 -2.12 -11.07
N SER A 196 -3.03 -2.30 -12.29
CA SER A 196 -3.58 -3.23 -13.28
C SER A 196 -3.53 -4.68 -12.78
N LEU A 197 -2.41 -5.13 -12.22
CA LEU A 197 -2.26 -6.47 -11.67
C LEU A 197 -3.22 -6.72 -10.49
N MET A 198 -3.38 -5.76 -9.60
CA MET A 198 -4.33 -5.86 -8.48
C MET A 198 -5.77 -6.00 -8.98
N ILE A 199 -6.18 -5.19 -9.95
CA ILE A 199 -7.53 -5.26 -10.53
C ILE A 199 -7.75 -6.62 -11.21
N ILE A 200 -6.81 -7.08 -12.04
CA ILE A 200 -6.90 -8.37 -12.74
C ILE A 200 -7.01 -9.51 -11.73
N CYS A 201 -6.12 -9.56 -10.74
CA CYS A 201 -6.14 -10.60 -9.71
C CYS A 201 -7.41 -10.54 -8.86
N GLY A 202 -7.89 -9.35 -8.52
CA GLY A 202 -9.13 -9.14 -7.79
C GLY A 202 -10.35 -9.68 -8.54
N LEU A 203 -10.49 -9.31 -9.82
CA LEU A 203 -11.58 -9.79 -10.69
C LEU A 203 -11.53 -11.31 -10.88
N TRP A 204 -10.34 -11.88 -11.06
CA TRP A 204 -10.16 -13.33 -11.18
C TRP A 204 -10.57 -14.05 -9.90
N SER A 205 -10.17 -13.52 -8.75
CA SER A 205 -10.57 -14.06 -7.44
C SER A 205 -12.10 -14.08 -7.27
N ILE A 206 -12.80 -12.99 -7.65
CA ILE A 206 -14.27 -12.91 -7.61
C ILE A 206 -14.89 -13.97 -8.52
N LYS A 207 -14.39 -14.12 -9.75
CA LYS A 207 -14.87 -15.13 -10.71
C LYS A 207 -14.76 -16.54 -10.12
N ASN A 208 -13.64 -16.87 -9.51
CA ASN A 208 -13.42 -18.19 -8.91
C ASN A 208 -14.37 -18.47 -7.75
N ILE A 209 -14.66 -17.46 -6.88
CA ILE A 209 -15.62 -17.63 -5.78
C ILE A 209 -17.01 -17.94 -6.33
N ARG A 210 -17.48 -17.16 -7.31
CA ARG A 210 -18.79 -17.35 -7.91
C ARG A 210 -18.93 -18.73 -8.51
N SER A 211 -17.85 -19.25 -9.12
CA SER A 211 -17.81 -20.62 -9.66
C SER A 211 -17.94 -21.67 -8.55
N MET A 212 -17.18 -21.55 -7.47
CA MET A 212 -17.26 -22.47 -6.33
C MET A 212 -18.63 -22.44 -5.61
N GLY A 213 -19.24 -21.26 -5.51
CA GLY A 213 -20.58 -21.11 -4.93
C GLY A 213 -21.64 -21.85 -5.74
N ARG A 214 -21.58 -21.82 -7.07
CA ARG A 214 -22.49 -22.57 -7.97
C ARG A 214 -22.32 -24.08 -7.83
N VAL A 215 -21.08 -24.56 -7.82
CA VAL A 215 -20.82 -26.02 -7.65
C VAL A 215 -21.35 -26.52 -6.32
N ARG A 216 -21.26 -25.76 -5.24
CA ARG A 216 -21.82 -26.12 -3.93
C ARG A 216 -23.35 -26.17 -3.93
N MET A 217 -24.03 -25.24 -4.58
CA MET A 217 -25.48 -25.28 -4.69
C MET A 217 -25.94 -26.56 -5.40
N ILE A 218 -25.27 -26.94 -6.49
CA ILE A 218 -25.58 -28.16 -7.25
C ILE A 218 -25.34 -29.42 -6.40
N VAL A 219 -24.23 -29.50 -5.68
CA VAL A 219 -23.90 -30.66 -4.82
C VAL A 219 -24.84 -30.78 -3.63
N ASN A 220 -25.23 -29.66 -2.99
CA ASN A 220 -26.20 -29.70 -1.88
C ASN A 220 -27.63 -30.07 -2.34
N THR A 221 -27.95 -29.81 -3.60
CA THR A 221 -29.28 -30.22 -4.18
C THR A 221 -29.31 -31.71 -4.52
N SER A 222 -28.12 -32.31 -4.81
CA SER A 222 -28.02 -33.73 -5.19
C SER A 222 -27.70 -34.69 -4.04
N VAL A 223 -27.26 -34.21 -2.88
CA VAL A 223 -26.91 -35.01 -1.68
C VAL A 223 -27.77 -34.56 -0.50
N SER A 224 -29.03 -34.98 -0.49
CA SER A 224 -29.84 -35.04 0.71
C SER A 224 -29.36 -36.22 1.56
N LYS A 225 -28.82 -35.90 2.78
CA LYS A 225 -28.47 -36.83 3.87
C LYS A 225 -27.16 -37.63 3.74
N THR A 226 -26.05 -37.11 4.28
CA THR A 226 -25.21 -37.88 5.20
C THR A 226 -24.32 -36.92 6.02
N THR A 227 -24.40 -37.05 7.30
CA THR A 227 -23.78 -36.27 8.38
C THR A 227 -22.27 -36.49 8.43
N THR A 228 -21.49 -35.61 7.78
CA THR A 228 -20.03 -35.45 8.08
C THR A 228 -19.50 -34.09 7.59
N GLY A 229 -20.26 -32.98 7.77
CA GLY A 229 -19.98 -31.69 7.12
C GLY A 229 -19.34 -30.59 7.97
N GLY A 230 -19.12 -30.78 9.28
CA GLY A 230 -18.77 -29.66 10.17
C GLY A 230 -17.42 -28.99 9.90
N ASN A 231 -16.36 -29.75 9.64
CA ASN A 231 -14.99 -29.20 9.51
C ASN A 231 -14.69 -28.59 8.14
N ILE A 232 -15.28 -29.12 7.06
CA ILE A 232 -15.07 -28.61 5.69
C ILE A 232 -15.76 -27.25 5.49
N GLN A 233 -16.91 -27.06 6.11
CA GLN A 233 -17.71 -25.85 6.00
C GLN A 233 -17.09 -24.67 6.76
N SER A 234 -16.45 -24.90 7.92
CA SER A 234 -15.79 -23.89 8.73
C SER A 234 -14.53 -23.29 8.04
N ASN A 235 -13.70 -24.12 7.41
CA ASN A 235 -12.50 -23.65 6.73
C ASN A 235 -12.83 -22.82 5.50
N SER A 236 -13.81 -23.20 4.74
CA SER A 236 -14.27 -22.49 3.55
C SER A 236 -14.82 -21.08 3.87
N SER A 237 -15.49 -20.90 4.99
CA SER A 237 -15.99 -19.58 5.42
C SER A 237 -14.86 -18.63 5.78
N LYS A 238 -13.80 -19.14 6.41
CA LYS A 238 -12.59 -18.34 6.75
C LYS A 238 -11.81 -17.90 5.52
N ASP A 239 -11.63 -18.78 4.54
CA ASP A 239 -10.96 -18.47 3.28
C ASP A 239 -11.74 -17.40 2.49
N GLN A 240 -13.06 -17.47 2.50
CA GLN A 240 -13.91 -16.46 1.87
C GLN A 240 -13.78 -15.09 2.56
N GLN A 241 -13.71 -15.05 3.89
CA GLN A 241 -13.52 -13.80 4.62
C GLN A 241 -12.15 -13.17 4.34
N LEU A 242 -11.07 -13.96 4.31
CA LEU A 242 -9.73 -13.46 3.94
C LEU A 242 -9.72 -12.87 2.54
N MET A 243 -10.49 -13.45 1.62
CA MET A 243 -10.57 -12.92 0.27
C MET A 243 -11.36 -11.61 0.21
N PHE A 244 -12.45 -11.45 0.95
CA PHE A 244 -13.15 -10.16 1.03
C PHE A 244 -12.26 -9.06 1.63
N MET A 245 -11.45 -9.40 2.64
CA MET A 245 -10.46 -8.46 3.20
C MET A 245 -9.47 -8.01 2.13
N LEU A 246 -8.93 -8.95 1.37
CA LEU A 246 -8.02 -8.67 0.27
C LEU A 246 -8.66 -7.79 -0.82
N LEU A 247 -9.90 -8.08 -1.21
CA LEU A 247 -10.64 -7.28 -2.19
C LEU A 247 -10.87 -5.85 -1.70
N MET A 248 -11.15 -5.65 -0.42
CA MET A 248 -11.29 -4.30 0.14
C MET A 248 -9.97 -3.54 0.12
N ASP A 249 -8.85 -4.17 0.46
CA ASP A 249 -7.53 -3.54 0.37
C ASP A 249 -7.20 -3.15 -1.08
N ILE A 250 -7.53 -4.01 -2.07
CA ILE A 250 -7.37 -3.70 -3.50
C ILE A 250 -8.23 -2.50 -3.91
N ILE A 251 -9.50 -2.45 -3.51
CA ILE A 251 -10.43 -1.37 -3.86
C ILE A 251 -9.91 -0.04 -3.28
N ILE A 252 -9.51 -0.04 -2.01
CA ILE A 252 -8.97 1.15 -1.36
C ILE A 252 -7.68 1.60 -2.08
N TYR A 253 -6.74 0.68 -2.32
CA TYR A 253 -5.51 1.01 -3.04
C TYR A 253 -5.81 1.58 -4.43
N ALA A 254 -6.68 0.92 -5.20
CA ALA A 254 -7.05 1.36 -6.55
C ALA A 254 -7.67 2.77 -6.56
N SER A 255 -8.58 3.05 -5.64
CA SER A 255 -9.28 4.34 -5.57
C SER A 255 -8.33 5.52 -5.33
N PHE A 256 -7.37 5.36 -4.43
CA PHE A 256 -6.44 6.44 -4.08
C PHE A 256 -5.23 6.51 -5.01
N SER A 257 -4.70 5.38 -5.47
CA SER A 257 -3.57 5.35 -6.40
C SER A 257 -3.96 5.81 -7.81
N PHE A 258 -5.22 5.65 -8.23
CA PHE A 258 -5.69 6.11 -9.53
C PHE A 258 -5.50 7.63 -9.72
N VAL A 259 -5.78 8.42 -8.69
CA VAL A 259 -5.57 9.88 -8.70
C VAL A 259 -4.09 10.22 -8.90
N PHE A 260 -3.21 9.49 -8.21
CA PHE A 260 -1.77 9.67 -8.34
C PHE A 260 -1.23 9.27 -9.72
N VAL A 261 -1.75 8.18 -10.30
CA VAL A 261 -1.40 7.76 -11.68
C VAL A 261 -1.77 8.83 -12.70
N ILE A 262 -2.96 9.43 -12.61
CA ILE A 262 -3.36 10.54 -13.50
C ILE A 262 -2.38 11.71 -13.38
N TYR A 263 -1.99 12.07 -12.15
CA TYR A 263 -1.00 13.12 -11.93
C TYR A 263 0.35 12.78 -12.57
N LEU A 264 0.84 11.55 -12.42
CA LEU A 264 2.09 11.11 -13.04
C LEU A 264 2.03 11.13 -14.56
N MET A 265 0.92 10.73 -15.16
CA MET A 265 0.70 10.85 -16.62
C MET A 265 0.76 12.32 -17.08
N TYR A 266 0.08 13.21 -16.36
CA TYR A 266 0.15 14.63 -16.62
C TYR A 266 1.59 15.16 -16.51
N GLN A 267 2.32 14.79 -15.48
CA GLN A 267 3.70 15.21 -15.29
C GLN A 267 4.59 14.77 -16.46
N GLN A 268 4.44 13.54 -16.95
CA GLN A 268 5.22 13.02 -18.09
C GLN A 268 4.89 13.75 -19.40
N THR A 269 3.62 14.01 -19.67
CA THR A 269 3.21 14.72 -20.90
C THR A 269 3.64 16.19 -20.90
N THR A 270 3.81 16.80 -19.74
CA THR A 270 4.15 18.22 -19.60
C THR A 270 5.61 18.49 -19.22
N GLN A 271 6.47 17.45 -19.12
CA GLN A 271 7.84 17.61 -18.65
C GLN A 271 8.71 18.52 -19.53
N ASN A 272 8.44 18.57 -20.85
CA ASN A 272 9.20 19.35 -21.83
C ASN A 272 8.62 20.75 -22.07
N TYR A 273 7.50 21.11 -21.41
CA TYR A 273 6.93 22.45 -21.55
C TYR A 273 7.64 23.45 -20.62
N ILE A 274 7.90 24.66 -21.14
CA ILE A 274 8.37 25.77 -20.31
C ILE A 274 7.24 26.17 -19.38
N LYS A 275 7.46 26.09 -18.07
CA LYS A 275 6.46 26.37 -17.04
C LYS A 275 6.78 27.66 -16.32
N ASN A 276 5.76 28.52 -16.15
CA ASN A 276 5.86 29.71 -15.32
C ASN A 276 6.01 29.31 -13.84
N ALA A 277 6.57 30.19 -13.01
CA ALA A 277 6.72 29.98 -11.57
C ALA A 277 5.37 29.67 -10.88
N GLU A 278 4.31 30.33 -11.29
CA GLU A 278 2.93 30.07 -10.82
C GLU A 278 2.48 28.63 -11.09
N ARG A 279 2.65 28.16 -12.33
CA ARG A 279 2.28 26.79 -12.73
C ARG A 279 3.08 25.75 -11.95
N ILE A 280 4.39 25.98 -11.73
CA ILE A 280 5.24 25.06 -10.93
C ILE A 280 4.72 24.97 -9.49
N GLN A 281 4.24 26.08 -8.91
CA GLN A 281 3.68 26.08 -7.55
C GLN A 281 2.38 25.30 -7.48
N ILE A 282 1.47 25.48 -8.43
CA ILE A 282 0.21 24.75 -8.53
C ILE A 282 0.47 23.25 -8.69
N GLU A 283 1.34 22.86 -9.62
CA GLU A 283 1.71 21.47 -9.85
C GLU A 283 2.35 20.83 -8.59
N THR A 284 3.15 21.59 -7.85
CA THR A 284 3.73 21.13 -6.59
C THR A 284 2.67 20.89 -5.52
N CYS A 285 1.68 21.78 -5.43
CA CYS A 285 0.57 21.63 -4.50
C CYS A 285 -0.28 20.41 -4.85
N ILE A 286 -0.65 20.24 -6.12
CA ILE A 286 -1.40 19.07 -6.60
C ILE A 286 -0.61 17.78 -6.33
N ARG A 287 0.70 17.76 -6.63
CA ARG A 287 1.58 16.61 -6.35
C ARG A 287 1.52 16.21 -4.88
N ASN A 288 1.62 17.16 -3.98
CA ASN A 288 1.62 16.89 -2.56
C ASN A 288 0.25 16.37 -2.09
N ILE A 289 -0.86 16.91 -2.59
CA ILE A 289 -2.20 16.37 -2.31
C ILE A 289 -2.34 14.94 -2.82
N CYS A 290 -1.85 14.64 -4.03
CA CYS A 290 -1.85 13.29 -4.60
C CYS A 290 -0.97 12.33 -3.77
N LEU A 291 0.21 12.77 -3.29
CA LEU A 291 1.06 11.98 -2.42
C LEU A 291 0.42 11.69 -1.07
N PHE A 292 -0.26 12.67 -0.47
CA PHE A 292 -1.04 12.46 0.74
C PHE A 292 -2.15 11.43 0.51
N SER A 293 -2.90 11.57 -0.58
CA SER A 293 -3.96 10.63 -0.97
C SER A 293 -3.40 9.20 -1.17
N ALA A 294 -2.28 9.07 -1.89
CA ALA A 294 -1.61 7.79 -2.10
C ALA A 294 -1.07 7.15 -0.80
N GLY A 295 -0.91 7.92 0.28
CA GLY A 295 -0.55 7.43 1.61
C GLY A 295 -1.70 6.76 2.37
N ILE A 296 -2.96 7.06 2.06
CA ILE A 296 -4.14 6.57 2.78
C ILE A 296 -4.26 5.05 2.77
N PRO A 297 -4.06 4.31 1.66
CA PRO A 297 -4.16 2.86 1.64
C PRO A 297 -3.23 2.16 2.64
N PHE A 298 -2.04 2.70 2.87
CA PHE A 298 -1.08 2.13 3.82
C PHE A 298 -1.55 2.23 5.28
N CYS A 299 -2.52 3.11 5.57
CA CYS A 299 -2.99 3.41 6.91
C CYS A 299 -4.35 2.77 7.26
N THR A 300 -5.15 2.35 6.27
CA THR A 300 -6.58 2.06 6.47
C THR A 300 -6.95 0.59 6.47
N SER A 301 -6.04 -0.32 6.14
CA SER A 301 -6.31 -1.77 5.97
C SER A 301 -7.04 -2.42 7.15
N CYS A 302 -6.65 -2.14 8.41
CA CYS A 302 -7.28 -2.75 9.57
C CYS A 302 -8.77 -2.39 9.70
N TYR A 303 -9.12 -1.15 9.41
CA TYR A 303 -10.51 -0.67 9.53
C TYR A 303 -11.39 -1.36 8.50
N ALA A 304 -10.90 -1.52 7.26
CA ALA A 304 -11.57 -2.29 6.23
C ALA A 304 -11.76 -3.75 6.66
N ASN A 305 -10.73 -4.37 7.23
CA ASN A 305 -10.75 -5.74 7.73
C ASN A 305 -11.74 -5.93 8.89
N LEU A 306 -11.85 -4.95 9.80
CA LEU A 306 -12.83 -4.95 10.88
C LEU A 306 -14.27 -4.85 10.35
N ILE A 307 -14.51 -4.10 9.27
CA ILE A 307 -15.85 -3.97 8.68
C ILE A 307 -16.27 -5.28 8.01
N VAL A 308 -15.38 -5.88 7.23
CA VAL A 308 -15.72 -6.98 6.32
C VAL A 308 -15.69 -8.36 6.99
N SER A 309 -14.76 -8.61 7.92
CA SER A 309 -14.51 -9.96 8.45
C SER A 309 -15.00 -10.16 9.88
N LYS A 310 -15.98 -11.06 10.06
CA LYS A 310 -16.44 -11.49 11.40
C LYS A 310 -15.34 -12.22 12.17
N THR A 311 -14.56 -13.05 11.49
CA THR A 311 -13.42 -13.77 12.10
C THR A 311 -12.36 -12.78 12.58
N PHE A 312 -12.01 -11.79 11.77
CA PHE A 312 -11.03 -10.76 12.15
C PHE A 312 -11.50 -9.98 13.39
N ARG A 313 -12.77 -9.56 13.44
CA ARG A 313 -13.35 -8.89 14.62
C ARG A 313 -13.28 -9.76 15.87
N SER A 314 -13.60 -11.04 15.75
CA SER A 314 -13.56 -11.97 16.88
C SER A 314 -12.14 -12.13 17.41
N GLU A 315 -11.14 -12.33 16.53
CA GLU A 315 -9.74 -12.47 16.91
C GLU A 315 -9.14 -11.16 17.47
N ALA A 316 -9.52 -10.02 16.90
CA ALA A 316 -9.14 -8.71 17.44
C ALA A 316 -9.68 -8.48 18.86
N LYS A 317 -10.96 -8.80 19.10
CA LYS A 317 -11.55 -8.72 20.46
C LYS A 317 -10.84 -9.61 21.45
N LYS A 318 -10.53 -10.85 21.08
CA LYS A 318 -9.78 -11.80 21.93
C LYS A 318 -8.38 -11.26 22.27
N ALA A 319 -7.66 -10.77 21.25
CA ALA A 319 -6.31 -10.23 21.43
C ALA A 319 -6.28 -9.03 22.39
N ILE A 320 -7.27 -8.14 22.30
CA ILE A 320 -7.43 -6.98 23.20
C ILE A 320 -7.82 -7.43 24.62
N SER A 321 -8.72 -8.41 24.73
CA SER A 321 -9.15 -8.96 26.03
C SER A 321 -8.00 -9.69 26.73
N TRP A 322 -7.18 -10.43 26.00
CA TRP A 322 -6.02 -11.16 26.56
C TRP A 322 -4.96 -10.21 27.14
N LYS A 323 -4.74 -9.03 26.51
CA LYS A 323 -3.87 -7.98 27.08
C LYS A 323 -4.40 -7.41 28.40
N ARG A 324 -5.71 -7.33 28.58
CA ARG A 324 -6.28 -6.91 29.88
C ARG A 324 -5.98 -7.91 31.00
N ILE A 325 -5.98 -9.20 30.71
CA ILE A 325 -5.68 -10.25 31.68
C ILE A 325 -4.19 -10.25 32.09
N LEU A 326 -3.29 -9.95 31.13
CA LEU A 326 -1.84 -9.87 31.40
C LEU A 326 -1.40 -8.56 32.08
N CYS A 327 -2.20 -7.48 32.01
CA CYS A 327 -1.93 -6.23 32.72
C CYS A 327 -2.51 -6.19 34.15
N ILE A 328 -3.22 -7.23 34.59
CA ILE A 328 -3.84 -7.32 35.92
C ILE A 328 -3.10 -8.33 36.82
N ASN A 329 -2.07 -8.99 36.32
CA ASN A 329 -1.10 -9.78 37.07
C ASN A 329 0.26 -9.03 36.96
#